data_a659c5c02f8c733b7e8b4dadb2a3e0c5
#
_entry.id   a659c5c02f8c733b7e8b4dadb2a3e0c5
#
_cell.length_a   1.000
_cell.length_b   1.000
_cell.length_c   1.000
_cell.angle_alpha   90.00
_cell.angle_beta   90.00
_cell.angle_gamma   90.00
#
_symmetry.space_group_name_H-M   'P 1'
#
loop_
_entity.id
_entity.type
_entity.pdbx_description
1 polymer ?
#
loop_
_entity_poly.entity_id
_entity_poly.type
_entity_poly.pdbx_seq_one_letter_code
_entity_poly.pdbx_strand_id
1 'polypeptide(L)'
;FIENAFHHNRYMYSYNPMGNFFSDAIGYVEESPFININKQVCYPTWQMSSVVGAMQSSTILLLSKSYWGISSNLDYVLNTVAKLYQPLGLFCYSEPMLLVDSKFQIEYPKATSKELFSFVAQQYKWVWKHFLLFCFFIFEKRFCFLSWLLSLFQSQLKPQKEAIVFEQPQKTIDWELETIDVIIPTIGRKKYLYDVLKDLSGQTHLPKNVIIVEQNPNPDSNSELDYLTTEQWPFQIKHVFTHQTGACQARNKALDLLESKWCFFADDDIRIEQDFFKQALFKLIQNVVSVGVFSCLKVNDKKYYFHLSQTTIFG
;
A
#
# COMPACT_ATOMS: atom_id res chain seq x y z
N PHE A 1 -9.50 -5.34 23.26
CA PHE A 1 -8.87 -4.88 22.02
C PHE A 1 -8.08 -6.01 21.33
N ILE A 2 -7.12 -6.65 22.03
CA ILE A 2 -6.22 -7.66 21.45
C ILE A 2 -6.98 -8.84 20.84
N GLU A 3 -8.01 -9.35 21.49
CA GLU A 3 -8.81 -10.47 20.98
C GLU A 3 -9.51 -10.18 19.65
N ASN A 4 -9.94 -8.92 19.44
CA ASN A 4 -10.65 -8.50 18.25
C ASN A 4 -9.72 -7.92 17.16
N ALA A 5 -8.48 -7.56 17.51
CA ALA A 5 -7.54 -6.94 16.58
C ALA A 5 -6.79 -7.96 15.70
N PHE A 6 -6.60 -9.19 16.22
CA PHE A 6 -5.86 -10.23 15.51
C PHE A 6 -6.80 -11.16 14.72
N HIS A 7 -7.33 -10.70 13.60
CA HIS A 7 -8.15 -11.52 12.71
C HIS A 7 -7.34 -12.63 12.00
N HIS A 8 -6.02 -12.48 11.93
CA HIS A 8 -5.07 -13.47 11.43
C HIS A 8 -3.67 -13.21 12.00
N ASN A 9 -2.75 -14.16 11.78
CA ASN A 9 -1.40 -14.13 12.34
C ASN A 9 -0.42 -13.12 11.69
N ARG A 10 -0.85 -12.30 10.75
CA ARG A 10 0.03 -11.39 9.98
C ARG A 10 0.11 -9.99 10.56
N TYR A 11 -0.47 -9.71 11.73
CA TYR A 11 -0.46 -8.38 12.32
C TYR A 11 0.72 -8.17 13.26
N MET A 12 1.30 -6.99 13.16
CA MET A 12 2.26 -6.43 14.09
C MET A 12 1.77 -5.04 14.49
N TYR A 13 1.34 -4.91 15.72
CA TYR A 13 0.91 -3.64 16.30
C TYR A 13 1.98 -3.10 17.22
N SER A 14 2.19 -1.79 17.21
CA SER A 14 2.95 -1.09 18.25
C SER A 14 2.45 0.34 18.43
N TYR A 15 2.83 0.95 19.55
CA TYR A 15 2.53 2.35 19.77
C TYR A 15 3.61 3.02 20.64
N ASN A 16 3.89 4.28 20.34
CA ASN A 16 4.76 5.13 21.13
C ASN A 16 4.21 6.56 21.14
N PRO A 17 3.70 7.05 22.28
CA PRO A 17 3.20 8.41 22.39
C PRO A 17 4.28 9.49 22.25
N MET A 18 5.57 9.12 22.46
CA MET A 18 6.72 10.01 22.37
C MET A 18 7.25 10.17 20.93
N GLY A 19 6.62 9.51 19.95
CA GLY A 19 6.97 9.54 18.54
C GLY A 19 7.92 8.41 18.10
N ASN A 20 8.35 8.46 16.85
CA ASN A 20 9.10 7.38 16.21
C ASN A 20 10.56 7.27 16.71
N PHE A 21 11.12 6.08 16.59
CA PHE A 21 12.54 5.82 16.92
C PHE A 21 13.49 6.61 16.02
N PHE A 22 13.30 6.54 14.69
CA PHE A 22 14.06 7.36 13.78
C PHE A 22 13.60 8.82 13.84
N SER A 23 14.55 9.75 13.75
CA SER A 23 14.25 11.17 13.64
C SER A 23 13.51 11.49 12.32
N ASP A 24 12.91 12.66 12.24
CA ASP A 24 12.20 13.12 11.03
C ASP A 24 13.12 13.20 9.80
N ALA A 25 14.44 13.17 10.01
CA ALA A 25 15.42 13.09 8.92
C ALA A 25 15.32 11.83 8.06
N ILE A 26 14.65 10.75 8.53
CA ILE A 26 14.33 9.60 7.68
C ILE A 26 13.43 10.03 6.52
N GLY A 27 12.62 11.07 6.70
CA GLY A 27 11.77 11.64 5.66
C GLY A 27 12.51 12.11 4.41
N TYR A 28 13.81 12.43 4.50
CA TYR A 28 14.62 12.74 3.31
C TYR A 28 14.78 11.55 2.35
N VAL A 29 14.55 10.33 2.84
CA VAL A 29 14.73 9.09 2.10
C VAL A 29 13.41 8.41 1.77
N GLU A 30 12.39 8.63 2.60
CA GLU A 30 11.04 8.08 2.39
C GLU A 30 10.30 8.79 1.26
N GLU A 31 9.50 8.03 0.50
CA GLU A 31 8.73 8.55 -0.63
C GLU A 31 7.59 9.49 -0.20
N SER A 32 7.17 9.43 1.07
CA SER A 32 6.03 10.19 1.60
C SER A 32 6.39 11.05 2.82
N PRO A 33 7.46 11.87 2.78
CA PRO A 33 7.87 12.65 3.94
C PRO A 33 6.89 13.77 4.32
N PHE A 34 5.97 14.13 3.41
CA PHE A 34 5.05 15.27 3.55
C PHE A 34 3.62 14.86 3.91
N ILE A 35 3.35 13.57 4.12
CA ILE A 35 2.01 13.13 4.53
C ILE A 35 1.81 13.43 6.01
N ASN A 36 0.82 14.28 6.30
CA ASN A 36 0.39 14.54 7.67
C ASN A 36 -0.58 13.44 8.13
N ILE A 37 -0.07 12.50 8.92
CA ILE A 37 -0.84 11.37 9.45
C ILE A 37 -1.47 11.76 10.78
N ASN A 38 -2.75 11.47 10.96
CA ASN A 38 -3.39 11.53 12.28
C ASN A 38 -2.87 10.38 13.16
N LYS A 39 -1.96 10.69 14.07
CA LYS A 39 -1.33 9.71 14.97
C LYS A 39 -2.21 9.29 16.15
N GLN A 40 -3.43 9.84 16.28
CA GLN A 40 -4.38 9.50 17.35
C GLN A 40 -5.32 8.35 16.97
N VAL A 41 -5.25 7.88 15.73
CA VAL A 41 -6.01 6.72 15.24
C VAL A 41 -5.04 5.62 14.80
N CYS A 42 -5.55 4.39 14.66
CA CYS A 42 -4.76 3.31 14.08
C CYS A 42 -4.38 3.63 12.62
N TYR A 43 -3.10 3.53 12.27
CA TYR A 43 -2.62 3.76 10.90
C TYR A 43 -1.50 2.79 10.54
N PRO A 44 -1.39 2.39 9.25
CA PRO A 44 -0.33 1.51 8.79
C PRO A 44 1.02 2.25 8.77
N THR A 45 2.05 1.59 9.30
CA THR A 45 3.42 2.13 9.31
C THR A 45 4.43 1.02 9.50
N TRP A 46 5.64 1.18 8.96
CA TRP A 46 6.77 0.31 9.29
C TRP A 46 7.53 0.81 10.54
N GLN A 47 7.25 2.03 10.98
CA GLN A 47 7.91 2.62 12.14
C GLN A 47 7.33 2.05 13.43
N MET A 48 7.88 0.90 13.82
CA MET A 48 7.47 0.16 15.02
C MET A 48 8.22 0.63 16.26
N SER A 49 7.65 0.38 17.43
CA SER A 49 8.23 0.75 18.70
C SER A 49 8.23 -0.38 19.71
N SER A 50 9.26 -0.40 20.56
CA SER A 50 9.38 -1.33 21.69
C SER A 50 8.67 -0.85 22.97
N VAL A 51 8.08 0.35 22.98
CA VAL A 51 7.37 0.89 24.16
C VAL A 51 6.18 0.01 24.53
N VAL A 52 5.33 -0.26 23.55
CA VAL A 52 4.27 -1.26 23.66
C VAL A 52 4.01 -1.84 22.27
N GLY A 53 3.77 -3.12 22.20
CA GLY A 53 3.45 -3.79 20.96
C GLY A 53 2.90 -5.18 21.17
N ALA A 54 2.27 -5.72 20.13
CA ALA A 54 1.70 -7.04 20.12
C ALA A 54 1.90 -7.68 18.74
N MET A 55 2.30 -8.95 18.75
CA MET A 55 2.43 -9.81 17.59
C MET A 55 2.16 -11.25 18.02
N GLN A 56 1.55 -12.04 17.16
CA GLN A 56 1.35 -13.45 17.47
C GLN A 56 2.69 -14.22 17.49
N SER A 57 2.84 -15.14 18.44
CA SER A 57 4.06 -15.93 18.58
C SER A 57 4.39 -16.75 17.34
N SER A 58 3.37 -17.28 16.65
CA SER A 58 3.53 -17.98 15.38
C SER A 58 4.23 -17.11 14.33
N THR A 59 3.89 -15.84 14.26
CA THR A 59 4.52 -14.86 13.33
C THR A 59 5.96 -14.59 13.73
N ILE A 60 6.23 -14.39 15.03
CA ILE A 60 7.60 -14.17 15.51
C ILE A 60 8.51 -15.38 15.15
N LEU A 61 7.99 -16.58 15.25
CA LEU A 61 8.74 -17.80 14.91
C LEU A 61 9.00 -17.96 13.41
N LEU A 62 8.14 -17.38 12.57
CA LEU A 62 8.33 -17.36 11.11
C LEU A 62 9.38 -16.33 10.66
N LEU A 63 9.60 -15.28 11.45
CA LEU A 63 10.61 -14.27 11.15
C LEU A 63 12.02 -14.85 11.36
N SER A 64 12.90 -14.60 10.42
CA SER A 64 14.26 -15.12 10.49
C SER A 64 14.99 -14.67 11.76
N LYS A 65 15.55 -15.64 12.48
CA LYS A 65 16.34 -15.38 13.68
C LYS A 65 17.54 -14.47 13.43
N SER A 66 18.05 -14.42 12.20
CA SER A 66 19.18 -13.56 11.83
C SER A 66 18.91 -12.08 11.99
N TYR A 67 17.64 -11.65 11.90
CA TYR A 67 17.29 -10.22 12.06
C TYR A 67 17.20 -9.79 13.53
N TRP A 68 16.92 -10.71 14.45
CA TRP A 68 16.86 -10.41 15.88
C TRP A 68 18.25 -10.10 16.50
N GLY A 69 19.33 -10.44 15.81
CA GLY A 69 20.72 -10.17 16.23
C GLY A 69 21.39 -8.99 15.52
N ILE A 70 20.70 -8.27 14.64
CA ILE A 70 21.28 -7.17 13.84
C ILE A 70 21.73 -6.00 14.72
N SER A 71 21.00 -5.71 15.78
CA SER A 71 21.28 -4.62 16.71
C SER A 71 20.92 -5.05 18.13
N SER A 72 21.62 -4.45 19.11
CA SER A 72 21.22 -4.52 20.52
C SER A 72 19.99 -3.65 20.83
N ASN A 73 19.61 -2.76 19.93
CA ASN A 73 18.46 -1.89 20.10
C ASN A 73 17.22 -2.56 19.47
N LEU A 74 16.22 -2.87 20.30
CA LEU A 74 15.00 -3.55 19.86
C LEU A 74 14.20 -2.73 18.86
N ASP A 75 14.13 -1.41 19.02
CA ASP A 75 13.43 -0.54 18.07
C ASP A 75 14.04 -0.61 16.67
N TYR A 76 15.39 -0.63 16.60
CA TYR A 76 16.07 -0.82 15.32
C TYR A 76 15.67 -2.14 14.65
N VAL A 77 15.62 -3.23 15.42
CA VAL A 77 15.24 -4.55 14.94
C VAL A 77 13.79 -4.57 14.48
N LEU A 78 12.85 -4.04 15.28
CA LEU A 78 11.42 -4.01 14.95
C LEU A 78 11.16 -3.22 13.65
N ASN A 79 11.81 -2.05 13.51
CA ASN A 79 11.71 -1.25 12.28
C ASN A 79 12.31 -1.97 11.07
N THR A 80 13.43 -2.67 11.25
CA THR A 80 14.07 -3.47 10.19
C THR A 80 13.14 -4.61 9.73
N VAL A 81 12.58 -5.35 10.68
CA VAL A 81 11.65 -6.45 10.41
C VAL A 81 10.40 -5.91 9.69
N ALA A 82 9.78 -4.86 10.21
CA ALA A 82 8.60 -4.28 9.60
C ALA A 82 8.88 -3.86 8.14
N LYS A 83 9.96 -3.12 7.90
CA LYS A 83 10.31 -2.64 6.56
C LYS A 83 10.59 -3.76 5.56
N LEU A 84 11.24 -4.85 6.00
CA LEU A 84 11.56 -6.00 5.15
C LEU A 84 10.34 -6.88 4.85
N TYR A 85 9.44 -7.04 5.82
CA TYR A 85 8.38 -8.03 5.72
C TYR A 85 7.00 -7.45 5.37
N GLN A 86 6.78 -6.14 5.45
CA GLN A 86 5.57 -5.52 4.91
C GLN A 86 5.32 -5.89 3.44
N PRO A 87 6.32 -5.81 2.52
CA PRO A 87 6.11 -6.24 1.14
C PRO A 87 5.82 -7.73 0.96
N LEU A 88 6.07 -8.54 1.99
CA LEU A 88 5.80 -9.97 2.02
C LEU A 88 4.52 -10.34 2.78
N GLY A 89 3.74 -9.34 3.22
CA GLY A 89 2.43 -9.55 3.83
C GLY A 89 2.36 -9.46 5.34
N LEU A 90 3.36 -8.90 6.00
CA LEU A 90 3.27 -8.51 7.39
C LEU A 90 2.55 -7.15 7.48
N PHE A 91 1.40 -7.10 8.13
CA PHE A 91 0.65 -5.87 8.35
C PHE A 91 1.11 -5.18 9.64
N CYS A 92 1.76 -4.05 9.48
CA CYS A 92 2.31 -3.28 10.59
C CYS A 92 1.51 -2.01 10.82
N TYR A 93 1.07 -1.79 12.06
CA TYR A 93 0.24 -0.65 12.44
C TYR A 93 0.74 0.02 13.70
N SER A 94 0.62 1.35 13.74
CA SER A 94 0.66 2.12 14.97
C SER A 94 -0.75 2.17 15.56
N GLU A 95 -0.93 1.68 16.79
CA GLU A 95 -2.24 1.52 17.42
C GLU A 95 -2.29 2.19 18.80
N PRO A 96 -2.87 3.39 18.90
CA PRO A 96 -2.95 4.14 20.17
C PRO A 96 -3.70 3.41 21.28
N MET A 97 -4.66 2.54 20.93
CA MET A 97 -5.44 1.79 21.92
C MET A 97 -4.63 0.76 22.71
N LEU A 98 -3.37 0.49 22.31
CA LEU A 98 -2.46 -0.34 23.08
C LEU A 98 -2.02 0.33 24.39
N LEU A 99 -2.12 1.65 24.51
CA LEU A 99 -1.70 2.40 25.69
C LEU A 99 -2.76 3.44 26.03
N VAL A 100 -3.75 3.08 26.82
CA VAL A 100 -4.89 3.91 27.16
C VAL A 100 -4.54 5.03 28.16
N ASP A 101 -3.53 4.82 29.02
CA ASP A 101 -3.10 5.77 30.05
C ASP A 101 -1.67 6.25 29.77
N SER A 102 -1.54 7.41 29.13
CA SER A 102 -0.24 7.99 28.72
C SER A 102 0.46 8.82 29.82
N LYS A 103 0.18 8.55 31.11
CA LYS A 103 0.85 9.24 32.24
C LYS A 103 2.31 8.86 32.43
N PHE A 104 2.80 7.87 31.67
CA PHE A 104 4.20 7.45 31.72
C PHE A 104 5.06 8.40 30.90
N GLN A 105 5.84 9.25 31.56
CA GLN A 105 6.99 9.92 30.95
C GLN A 105 8.16 8.93 30.94
N ILE A 106 8.27 8.19 29.84
CA ILE A 106 9.45 7.34 29.60
C ILE A 106 10.40 8.12 28.72
N GLU A 107 11.66 8.29 29.17
CA GLU A 107 12.71 8.73 28.27
C GLU A 107 12.90 7.67 27.17
N TYR A 108 12.51 8.03 25.96
CA TYR A 108 12.60 7.12 24.82
C TYR A 108 13.83 7.47 23.97
N PRO A 109 14.80 6.56 23.86
CA PRO A 109 16.00 6.83 23.09
C PRO A 109 15.68 6.96 21.61
N LYS A 110 16.09 8.07 21.01
CA LYS A 110 16.02 8.27 19.56
C LYS A 110 17.23 7.63 18.89
N ALA A 111 17.03 7.19 17.65
CA ALA A 111 18.12 6.67 16.83
C ALA A 111 19.27 7.68 16.69
N THR A 112 20.47 7.20 16.86
CA THR A 112 21.68 7.95 16.57
C THR A 112 21.86 8.17 15.06
N SER A 113 22.65 9.15 14.66
CA SER A 113 22.98 9.32 13.24
C SER A 113 23.63 8.06 12.64
N LYS A 114 24.41 7.31 13.43
CA LYS A 114 25.02 6.05 12.99
C LYS A 114 23.94 5.00 12.67
N GLU A 115 22.94 4.83 13.55
CA GLU A 115 21.83 3.89 13.33
C GLU A 115 20.99 4.31 12.13
N LEU A 116 20.70 5.61 11.96
CA LEU A 116 19.95 6.10 10.81
C LEU A 116 20.69 5.82 9.49
N PHE A 117 21.99 6.15 9.40
CA PHE A 117 22.77 5.87 8.20
C PHE A 117 22.92 4.38 7.92
N SER A 118 23.08 3.56 8.96
CA SER A 118 23.12 2.09 8.83
C SER A 118 21.79 1.56 8.32
N PHE A 119 20.68 2.02 8.87
CA PHE A 119 19.34 1.62 8.42
C PHE A 119 19.09 1.98 6.96
N VAL A 120 19.42 3.21 6.56
CA VAL A 120 19.29 3.64 5.16
C VAL A 120 20.16 2.80 4.23
N ALA A 121 21.38 2.47 4.61
CA ALA A 121 22.25 1.61 3.82
C ALA A 121 21.71 0.18 3.67
N GLN A 122 21.04 -0.34 4.70
CA GLN A 122 20.49 -1.69 4.74
C GLN A 122 19.13 -1.81 4.03
N GLN A 123 18.30 -0.76 4.02
CA GLN A 123 16.91 -0.83 3.54
C GLN A 123 16.70 -0.21 2.16
N TYR A 124 17.55 0.73 1.74
CA TYR A 124 17.35 1.51 0.52
C TYR A 124 18.49 1.31 -0.48
N LYS A 125 18.31 1.81 -1.69
CA LYS A 125 19.36 1.80 -2.72
C LYS A 125 20.56 2.59 -2.25
N TRP A 126 21.76 2.20 -2.69
CA TRP A 126 23.04 2.75 -2.26
C TRP A 126 23.14 4.29 -2.36
N VAL A 127 22.45 4.91 -3.30
CA VAL A 127 22.45 6.36 -3.51
C VAL A 127 21.87 7.16 -2.34
N TRP A 128 20.89 6.56 -1.62
CA TRP A 128 20.16 7.29 -0.58
C TRP A 128 20.99 7.67 0.63
N LYS A 129 21.99 6.90 1.00
CA LYS A 129 22.91 7.28 2.09
C LYS A 129 23.78 8.50 1.74
N HIS A 130 24.10 8.71 0.45
CA HIS A 130 24.82 9.89 -0.01
C HIS A 130 23.90 11.10 -0.03
N PHE A 131 22.68 10.92 -0.52
CA PHE A 131 21.66 11.97 -0.49
C PHE A 131 21.32 12.40 0.93
N LEU A 132 21.18 11.45 1.86
CA LEU A 132 20.97 11.74 3.28
C LEU A 132 22.09 12.58 3.88
N LEU A 133 23.37 12.27 3.57
CA LEU A 133 24.50 13.09 4.02
C LEU A 133 24.39 14.53 3.52
N PHE A 134 24.03 14.70 2.26
CA PHE A 134 23.82 16.01 1.65
C PHE A 134 22.69 16.78 2.33
N CYS A 135 21.55 16.13 2.61
CA CYS A 135 20.44 16.73 3.34
C CYS A 135 20.82 17.13 4.76
N PHE A 136 21.56 16.30 5.48
CA PHE A 136 22.07 16.66 6.81
C PHE A 136 22.96 17.90 6.79
N PHE A 137 23.82 18.01 5.78
CA PHE A 137 24.69 19.18 5.64
C PHE A 137 23.90 20.46 5.34
N ILE A 138 22.94 20.40 4.40
CA ILE A 138 22.21 21.58 3.95
C ILE A 138 21.12 22.00 4.92
N PHE A 139 20.27 21.07 5.35
CA PHE A 139 19.05 21.38 6.09
C PHE A 139 19.24 21.29 7.60
N GLU A 140 19.94 20.25 8.08
CA GLU A 140 20.21 20.06 9.51
C GLU A 140 21.43 20.84 10.01
N LYS A 141 22.25 21.40 9.11
CA LYS A 141 23.52 22.06 9.42
C LYS A 141 24.50 21.18 10.25
N ARG A 142 24.41 19.88 10.04
CA ARG A 142 25.18 18.84 10.73
C ARG A 142 25.98 18.04 9.73
N PHE A 143 27.27 17.77 10.06
CA PHE A 143 28.12 16.97 9.20
C PHE A 143 28.34 15.58 9.80
N CYS A 144 27.54 14.61 9.34
CA CYS A 144 27.52 13.23 9.84
C CYS A 144 28.50 12.32 9.06
N PHE A 145 29.70 12.79 8.73
CA PHE A 145 30.65 12.09 7.87
C PHE A 145 31.04 10.71 8.39
N LEU A 146 31.34 10.57 9.69
CA LEU A 146 31.71 9.27 10.26
C LEU A 146 30.57 8.26 10.16
N SER A 147 29.34 8.68 10.45
CA SER A 147 28.15 7.82 10.32
C SER A 147 27.94 7.37 8.88
N TRP A 148 28.09 8.27 7.92
CA TRP A 148 28.06 7.98 6.51
C TRP A 148 29.17 7.01 6.09
N LEU A 149 30.43 7.27 6.50
CA LEU A 149 31.58 6.42 6.17
C LEU A 149 31.38 4.98 6.67
N LEU A 150 30.91 4.82 7.91
CA LEU A 150 30.59 3.49 8.47
C LEU A 150 29.45 2.80 7.72
N SER A 151 28.49 3.55 7.18
CA SER A 151 27.40 3.00 6.41
C SER A 151 27.83 2.44 5.02
N LEU A 152 29.03 2.82 4.52
CA LEU A 152 29.53 2.28 3.26
C LEU A 152 29.87 0.77 3.35
N PHE A 153 30.17 0.29 4.55
CA PHE A 153 30.47 -1.11 4.82
C PHE A 153 29.22 -1.96 5.14
N GLN A 154 28.02 -1.34 5.17
CA GLN A 154 26.78 -2.04 5.40
C GLN A 154 26.22 -2.63 4.10
N SER A 155 25.86 -3.91 4.14
CA SER A 155 25.18 -4.60 3.05
C SER A 155 23.66 -4.37 3.08
N GLN A 156 23.05 -4.30 1.93
CA GLN A 156 21.59 -4.25 1.84
C GLN A 156 20.99 -5.56 2.34
N LEU A 157 20.04 -5.45 3.25
CA LEU A 157 19.29 -6.61 3.76
C LEU A 157 18.25 -7.04 2.74
N LYS A 158 18.07 -8.35 2.66
CA LYS A 158 17.02 -8.95 1.81
C LYS A 158 16.18 -9.89 2.67
N PRO A 159 14.84 -9.82 2.55
CA PRO A 159 13.99 -10.74 3.28
C PRO A 159 14.24 -12.18 2.80
N GLN A 160 14.23 -13.12 3.72
CA GLN A 160 14.25 -14.54 3.39
C GLN A 160 12.84 -14.95 2.96
N LYS A 161 12.60 -15.03 1.66
CA LYS A 161 11.28 -15.31 1.08
C LYS A 161 10.68 -16.66 1.49
N GLU A 162 11.53 -17.63 1.81
CA GLU A 162 11.11 -19.00 2.16
C GLU A 162 10.54 -19.10 3.59
N ALA A 163 10.80 -18.11 4.45
CA ALA A 163 10.40 -18.14 5.85
C ALA A 163 8.94 -17.75 6.11
N ILE A 164 8.23 -17.16 5.15
CA ILE A 164 6.89 -16.64 5.37
C ILE A 164 5.88 -17.32 4.43
N VAL A 165 5.76 -18.60 4.53
CA VAL A 165 4.53 -19.28 4.10
C VAL A 165 3.53 -19.13 5.25
N PHE A 166 2.76 -18.07 5.22
CA PHE A 166 1.59 -18.00 6.07
C PHE A 166 0.63 -19.08 5.60
N GLU A 167 0.35 -20.06 6.47
CA GLU A 167 -0.67 -21.07 6.20
C GLU A 167 -1.97 -20.34 5.87
N GLN A 168 -2.41 -20.50 4.63
CA GLN A 168 -3.66 -19.93 4.16
C GLN A 168 -4.72 -21.01 4.29
N PRO A 169 -5.78 -20.79 5.07
CA PRO A 169 -6.93 -21.64 4.96
C PRO A 169 -7.44 -21.55 3.53
N GLN A 170 -7.52 -22.69 2.84
CA GLN A 170 -8.17 -22.74 1.52
C GLN A 170 -9.64 -22.38 1.74
N LYS A 171 -9.99 -21.12 1.43
CA LYS A 171 -11.37 -20.68 1.46
C LYS A 171 -12.04 -21.13 0.17
N THR A 172 -13.14 -21.86 0.31
CA THR A 172 -14.07 -22.02 -0.80
C THR A 172 -14.64 -20.66 -1.16
N ILE A 173 -14.53 -20.28 -2.43
CA ILE A 173 -15.01 -18.98 -2.91
C ILE A 173 -16.42 -19.14 -3.42
N ASP A 174 -17.34 -18.45 -2.80
CA ASP A 174 -18.68 -18.26 -3.33
C ASP A 174 -18.66 -17.06 -4.29
N TRP A 175 -18.55 -17.34 -5.58
CA TRP A 175 -18.40 -16.33 -6.62
C TRP A 175 -19.61 -15.39 -6.75
N GLU A 176 -20.80 -15.82 -6.32
CA GLU A 176 -22.00 -14.98 -6.35
C GLU A 176 -21.93 -13.85 -5.32
N LEU A 177 -21.23 -14.08 -4.20
CA LEU A 177 -21.03 -13.08 -3.16
C LEU A 177 -19.85 -12.13 -3.44
N GLU A 178 -18.98 -12.48 -4.37
CA GLU A 178 -17.78 -11.69 -4.71
C GLU A 178 -18.07 -10.67 -5.82
N THR A 179 -19.01 -9.76 -5.55
CA THR A 179 -19.42 -8.71 -6.50
C THR A 179 -18.36 -7.61 -6.64
N ILE A 180 -18.22 -7.06 -7.85
CA ILE A 180 -17.25 -6.02 -8.20
C ILE A 180 -17.96 -4.82 -8.81
N ASP A 181 -17.58 -3.61 -8.36
CA ASP A 181 -17.84 -2.37 -9.07
C ASP A 181 -16.53 -1.85 -9.68
N VAL A 182 -16.59 -1.31 -10.90
CA VAL A 182 -15.43 -0.75 -11.60
C VAL A 182 -15.61 0.76 -11.70
N ILE A 183 -14.61 1.53 -11.26
CA ILE A 183 -14.57 2.99 -11.37
C ILE A 183 -13.62 3.38 -12.50
N ILE A 184 -14.13 4.19 -13.45
CA ILE A 184 -13.38 4.67 -14.61
C ILE A 184 -13.55 6.18 -14.74
N PRO A 185 -12.55 7.00 -14.35
CA PRO A 185 -12.51 8.41 -14.73
C PRO A 185 -12.09 8.54 -16.20
N THR A 186 -12.73 9.41 -16.96
CA THR A 186 -12.37 9.66 -18.36
C THR A 186 -12.49 11.14 -18.73
N ILE A 187 -11.65 11.59 -19.66
CA ILE A 187 -11.69 12.93 -20.22
C ILE A 187 -11.28 12.90 -21.70
N GLY A 188 -12.22 13.15 -22.61
CA GLY A 188 -11.96 13.24 -24.05
C GLY A 188 -11.45 11.96 -24.72
N ARG A 189 -11.64 10.79 -24.09
CA ARG A 189 -11.10 9.49 -24.55
C ARG A 189 -12.17 8.47 -24.92
N LYS A 190 -13.25 8.93 -25.59
CA LYS A 190 -14.41 8.13 -25.99
C LYS A 190 -14.06 6.75 -26.56
N LYS A 191 -13.11 6.68 -27.49
CA LYS A 191 -12.72 5.42 -28.16
C LYS A 191 -12.01 4.44 -27.22
N TYR A 192 -11.09 4.93 -26.40
CA TYR A 192 -10.34 4.08 -25.47
C TYR A 192 -11.26 3.50 -24.41
N LEU A 193 -12.14 4.33 -23.83
CA LEU A 193 -13.14 3.86 -22.88
C LEU A 193 -14.04 2.79 -23.47
N TYR A 194 -14.44 2.94 -24.75
CA TYR A 194 -15.25 1.92 -25.44
C TYR A 194 -14.53 0.57 -25.48
N ASP A 195 -13.23 0.56 -25.82
CA ASP A 195 -12.42 -0.65 -25.84
C ASP A 195 -12.33 -1.30 -24.45
N VAL A 196 -12.19 -0.49 -23.38
CA VAL A 196 -12.20 -0.98 -21.99
C VAL A 196 -13.55 -1.63 -21.64
N LEU A 197 -14.66 -1.00 -22.02
CA LEU A 197 -16.00 -1.56 -21.77
C LEU A 197 -16.22 -2.88 -22.51
N LYS A 198 -15.66 -3.04 -23.71
CA LYS A 198 -15.70 -4.32 -24.43
C LYS A 198 -14.87 -5.39 -23.72
N ASP A 199 -13.69 -5.06 -23.19
CA ASP A 199 -12.91 -6.01 -22.40
C ASP A 199 -13.62 -6.39 -21.08
N LEU A 200 -14.30 -5.42 -20.44
CA LEU A 200 -15.12 -5.69 -19.25
C LEU A 200 -16.33 -6.57 -19.56
N SER A 201 -16.96 -6.39 -20.72
CA SER A 201 -18.10 -7.22 -21.14
C SER A 201 -17.72 -8.66 -21.48
N GLY A 202 -16.45 -8.90 -21.77
CA GLY A 202 -15.88 -10.23 -22.04
C GLY A 202 -15.35 -10.96 -20.80
N GLN A 203 -15.45 -10.38 -19.60
CA GLN A 203 -14.91 -11.00 -18.39
C GLN A 203 -15.69 -12.27 -18.02
N THR A 204 -14.98 -13.32 -17.57
CA THR A 204 -15.61 -14.55 -17.03
C THR A 204 -16.28 -14.33 -15.69
N HIS A 205 -15.90 -13.28 -14.95
CA HIS A 205 -16.58 -12.78 -13.76
C HIS A 205 -16.94 -11.32 -14.01
N LEU A 206 -18.19 -11.08 -14.39
CA LEU A 206 -18.67 -9.76 -14.80
C LEU A 206 -18.71 -8.79 -13.61
N PRO A 207 -18.38 -7.50 -13.80
CA PRO A 207 -18.67 -6.49 -12.80
C PRO A 207 -20.19 -6.34 -12.65
N LYS A 208 -20.66 -5.99 -11.45
CA LYS A 208 -22.06 -5.64 -11.18
C LYS A 208 -22.36 -4.26 -11.74
N ASN A 209 -21.54 -3.27 -11.38
CA ASN A 209 -21.65 -1.90 -11.87
C ASN A 209 -20.33 -1.44 -12.50
N VAL A 210 -20.44 -0.62 -13.56
CA VAL A 210 -19.34 0.16 -14.12
C VAL A 210 -19.69 1.63 -13.94
N ILE A 211 -18.93 2.31 -13.08
CA ILE A 211 -19.15 3.70 -12.68
C ILE A 211 -18.19 4.58 -13.49
N ILE A 212 -18.73 5.33 -14.42
CA ILE A 212 -17.97 6.18 -15.34
C ILE A 212 -18.15 7.64 -14.93
N VAL A 213 -17.05 8.31 -14.63
CA VAL A 213 -17.07 9.75 -14.38
C VAL A 213 -16.40 10.45 -15.56
N GLU A 214 -17.25 10.95 -16.47
CA GLU A 214 -16.84 11.70 -17.64
C GLU A 214 -16.59 13.15 -17.25
N GLN A 215 -15.44 13.68 -17.61
CA GLN A 215 -15.01 15.03 -17.32
C GLN A 215 -14.84 15.83 -18.61
N ASN A 216 -15.37 17.06 -18.63
CA ASN A 216 -15.10 18.02 -19.69
C ASN A 216 -15.00 19.43 -19.10
N PRO A 217 -13.85 20.11 -19.22
CA PRO A 217 -13.66 21.45 -18.63
C PRO A 217 -14.51 22.54 -19.29
N ASN A 218 -15.05 22.31 -20.51
CA ASN A 218 -15.90 23.28 -21.18
C ASN A 218 -17.32 23.25 -20.59
N PRO A 219 -17.80 24.34 -19.94
CA PRO A 219 -19.11 24.41 -19.31
C PRO A 219 -20.27 24.24 -20.29
N ASP A 220 -20.05 24.52 -21.59
CA ASP A 220 -21.08 24.42 -22.65
C ASP A 220 -21.13 23.00 -23.26
N SER A 221 -20.28 22.07 -22.81
CA SER A 221 -20.23 20.72 -23.35
C SER A 221 -21.27 19.80 -22.71
N ASN A 222 -21.69 18.82 -23.48
CA ASN A 222 -22.50 17.67 -23.03
C ASN A 222 -21.67 16.40 -23.15
N SER A 223 -22.21 15.31 -22.58
CA SER A 223 -21.61 13.99 -22.73
C SER A 223 -21.49 13.57 -24.18
N GLU A 224 -20.35 12.99 -24.53
CA GLU A 224 -20.08 12.42 -25.86
C GLU A 224 -20.21 10.88 -25.87
N LEU A 225 -20.54 10.26 -24.74
CA LEU A 225 -20.52 8.81 -24.53
C LEU A 225 -21.92 8.19 -24.82
N ASP A 226 -22.46 8.44 -26.01
CA ASP A 226 -23.75 7.97 -26.47
C ASP A 226 -23.92 6.44 -26.40
N TYR A 227 -22.87 5.66 -26.67
CA TYR A 227 -22.87 4.20 -26.62
C TYR A 227 -23.15 3.64 -25.20
N LEU A 228 -23.03 4.43 -24.14
CA LEU A 228 -23.37 3.99 -22.79
C LEU A 228 -24.87 3.67 -22.66
N THR A 229 -25.70 4.35 -23.44
CA THR A 229 -27.18 4.20 -23.43
C THR A 229 -27.72 3.53 -24.68
N THR A 230 -27.02 3.59 -25.83
CA THR A 230 -27.48 3.02 -27.09
C THR A 230 -27.09 1.56 -27.28
N GLU A 231 -26.07 1.07 -26.57
CA GLU A 231 -25.68 -0.33 -26.59
C GLU A 231 -26.15 -1.06 -25.32
N GLN A 232 -26.29 -2.39 -25.45
CA GLN A 232 -26.58 -3.25 -24.30
C GLN A 232 -25.29 -3.77 -23.68
N TRP A 233 -25.15 -3.56 -22.38
CA TRP A 233 -24.01 -4.01 -21.59
C TRP A 233 -24.43 -5.10 -20.61
N PRO A 234 -23.58 -6.12 -20.32
CA PRO A 234 -23.93 -7.21 -19.41
C PRO A 234 -23.82 -6.81 -17.93
N PHE A 235 -23.57 -5.55 -17.64
CA PHE A 235 -23.45 -4.93 -16.32
C PHE A 235 -24.23 -3.60 -16.29
N GLN A 236 -24.51 -3.10 -15.10
CA GLN A 236 -25.15 -1.79 -14.96
C GLN A 236 -24.11 -0.68 -15.15
N ILE A 237 -24.43 0.31 -15.98
CA ILE A 237 -23.62 1.52 -16.12
C ILE A 237 -24.21 2.63 -15.24
N LYS A 238 -23.35 3.22 -14.40
CA LYS A 238 -23.62 4.45 -13.66
C LYS A 238 -22.74 5.56 -14.24
N HIS A 239 -23.36 6.47 -14.99
CA HIS A 239 -22.63 7.55 -15.66
C HIS A 239 -22.84 8.88 -14.94
N VAL A 240 -21.73 9.57 -14.65
CA VAL A 240 -21.69 10.91 -14.08
C VAL A 240 -20.91 11.82 -15.00
N PHE A 241 -21.57 12.88 -15.51
CA PHE A 241 -20.90 13.93 -16.31
C PHE A 241 -20.57 15.12 -15.41
N THR A 242 -19.38 15.70 -15.54
CA THR A 242 -18.94 16.83 -14.72
C THR A 242 -17.95 17.74 -15.45
N HIS A 243 -18.05 19.07 -15.22
CA HIS A 243 -17.08 20.04 -15.71
C HIS A 243 -15.85 20.18 -14.80
N GLN A 244 -15.90 19.59 -13.60
CA GLN A 244 -14.78 19.59 -12.68
C GLN A 244 -13.77 18.51 -13.10
N THR A 245 -12.55 18.95 -13.43
CA THR A 245 -11.47 18.05 -13.87
C THR A 245 -10.60 17.60 -12.71
N GLY A 246 -10.00 16.43 -12.86
CA GLY A 246 -9.07 15.84 -11.91
C GLY A 246 -9.40 14.38 -11.61
N ALA A 247 -8.44 13.48 -11.84
CA ALA A 247 -8.66 12.03 -11.67
C ALA A 247 -9.05 11.64 -10.23
N CYS A 248 -8.46 12.28 -9.22
CA CYS A 248 -8.81 12.02 -7.80
C CYS A 248 -10.23 12.47 -7.49
N GLN A 249 -10.65 13.63 -7.99
CA GLN A 249 -12.01 14.13 -7.78
C GLN A 249 -13.07 13.27 -8.47
N ALA A 250 -12.77 12.80 -9.69
CA ALA A 250 -13.63 11.87 -10.40
C ALA A 250 -13.78 10.55 -9.61
N ARG A 251 -12.67 9.99 -9.12
CA ARG A 251 -12.72 8.78 -8.30
C ARG A 251 -13.50 8.98 -7.01
N ASN A 252 -13.32 10.11 -6.33
CA ASN A 252 -14.08 10.42 -5.11
C ASN A 252 -15.59 10.50 -5.38
N LYS A 253 -16.02 11.12 -6.49
CA LYS A 253 -17.45 11.14 -6.87
C LYS A 253 -18.00 9.74 -7.14
N ALA A 254 -17.18 8.85 -7.69
CA ALA A 254 -17.57 7.49 -7.99
C ALA A 254 -17.70 6.61 -6.73
N LEU A 255 -16.90 6.88 -5.68
CA LEU A 255 -16.94 6.13 -4.42
C LEU A 255 -18.31 6.14 -3.76
N ASP A 256 -19.04 7.25 -3.85
CA ASP A 256 -20.39 7.39 -3.29
C ASP A 256 -21.45 6.52 -4.01
N LEU A 257 -21.11 5.97 -5.17
CA LEU A 257 -21.99 5.16 -6.01
C LEU A 257 -21.71 3.65 -5.91
N LEU A 258 -20.76 3.25 -5.06
CA LEU A 258 -20.38 1.85 -4.87
C LEU A 258 -21.49 1.05 -4.17
N GLU A 259 -21.70 -0.17 -4.63
CA GLU A 259 -22.68 -1.13 -4.08
C GLU A 259 -22.08 -2.52 -3.88
N SER A 260 -20.95 -2.80 -4.49
CA SER A 260 -20.32 -4.11 -4.48
C SER A 260 -19.33 -4.29 -3.33
N LYS A 261 -19.01 -5.55 -3.03
CA LYS A 261 -18.03 -5.92 -2.02
C LYS A 261 -16.63 -5.47 -2.39
N TRP A 262 -16.31 -5.49 -3.69
CA TRP A 262 -15.01 -5.11 -4.23
C TRP A 262 -15.13 -3.91 -5.15
N CYS A 263 -14.13 -3.03 -5.09
CA CYS A 263 -14.00 -1.91 -6.02
C CYS A 263 -12.70 -2.05 -6.81
N PHE A 264 -12.80 -1.95 -8.13
CA PHE A 264 -11.65 -1.93 -9.03
C PHE A 264 -11.50 -0.53 -9.65
N PHE A 265 -10.37 0.11 -9.40
CA PHE A 265 -10.01 1.37 -10.06
C PHE A 265 -9.33 1.07 -11.39
N ALA A 266 -9.94 1.50 -12.47
CA ALA A 266 -9.44 1.33 -13.83
C ALA A 266 -9.16 2.69 -14.47
N ASP A 267 -8.18 2.75 -15.35
CA ASP A 267 -8.00 3.87 -16.27
C ASP A 267 -8.75 3.57 -17.58
N ASP A 268 -9.07 4.63 -18.33
CA ASP A 268 -9.87 4.55 -19.54
C ASP A 268 -9.13 4.03 -20.78
N ASP A 269 -7.86 3.67 -20.65
CA ASP A 269 -6.98 3.19 -21.72
C ASP A 269 -6.28 1.85 -21.41
N ILE A 270 -6.75 1.13 -20.39
CA ILE A 270 -6.22 -0.20 -20.07
C ILE A 270 -6.80 -1.26 -20.98
N ARG A 271 -6.09 -2.41 -21.07
CA ARG A 271 -6.60 -3.63 -21.70
C ARG A 271 -6.46 -4.77 -20.70
N ILE A 272 -7.53 -5.53 -20.50
CA ILE A 272 -7.59 -6.62 -19.51
C ILE A 272 -7.99 -7.93 -20.18
N GLU A 273 -7.34 -9.02 -19.73
CA GLU A 273 -7.66 -10.36 -20.21
C GLU A 273 -9.01 -10.86 -19.65
N GLN A 274 -9.63 -11.79 -20.33
CA GLN A 274 -10.96 -12.30 -20.04
C GLN A 274 -11.13 -12.86 -18.60
N ASP A 275 -10.08 -13.45 -18.02
CA ASP A 275 -10.11 -14.02 -16.67
C ASP A 275 -9.55 -13.11 -15.59
N PHE A 276 -9.31 -11.83 -15.90
CA PHE A 276 -8.61 -10.92 -15.00
C PHE A 276 -9.25 -10.81 -13.61
N PHE A 277 -10.56 -10.51 -13.54
CA PHE A 277 -11.24 -10.34 -12.25
C PHE A 277 -11.28 -11.64 -11.45
N LYS A 278 -11.55 -12.76 -12.12
CA LYS A 278 -11.57 -14.07 -11.46
C LYS A 278 -10.22 -14.42 -10.85
N GLN A 279 -9.13 -14.20 -11.58
CA GLN A 279 -7.77 -14.44 -11.10
C GLN A 279 -7.36 -13.46 -10.00
N ALA A 280 -7.74 -12.17 -10.13
CA ALA A 280 -7.46 -11.14 -9.15
C ALA A 280 -8.14 -11.44 -7.81
N LEU A 281 -9.46 -11.68 -7.83
CA LEU A 281 -10.23 -12.03 -6.64
C LEU A 281 -9.75 -13.34 -6.00
N PHE A 282 -9.47 -14.37 -6.82
CA PHE A 282 -8.92 -15.61 -6.32
C PHE A 282 -7.65 -15.35 -5.50
N LYS A 283 -6.71 -14.56 -6.03
CA LYS A 283 -5.47 -14.21 -5.33
C LYS A 283 -5.73 -13.40 -4.06
N LEU A 284 -6.63 -12.41 -4.10
CA LEU A 284 -6.98 -11.58 -2.94
C LEU A 284 -7.58 -12.43 -1.81
N ILE A 285 -8.55 -13.26 -2.14
CA ILE A 285 -9.30 -14.07 -1.16
C ILE A 285 -8.41 -15.16 -0.57
N GLN A 286 -7.64 -15.86 -1.41
CA GLN A 286 -6.71 -16.90 -0.95
C GLN A 286 -5.60 -16.31 -0.07
N ASN A 287 -5.14 -15.10 -0.35
CA ASN A 287 -4.11 -14.43 0.44
C ASN A 287 -4.67 -13.64 1.64
N VAL A 288 -6.00 -13.66 1.85
CA VAL A 288 -6.69 -12.94 2.93
C VAL A 288 -6.29 -11.45 2.94
N VAL A 289 -6.20 -10.83 1.77
CA VAL A 289 -5.89 -9.42 1.61
C VAL A 289 -7.13 -8.65 1.17
N SER A 290 -7.31 -7.47 1.73
CA SER A 290 -8.42 -6.58 1.41
C SER A 290 -8.11 -5.66 0.23
N VAL A 291 -6.84 -5.49 -0.12
CA VAL A 291 -6.38 -4.58 -1.17
C VAL A 291 -5.28 -5.23 -2.01
N GLY A 292 -5.39 -5.11 -3.31
CA GLY A 292 -4.36 -5.54 -4.26
C GLY A 292 -4.08 -4.43 -5.28
N VAL A 293 -2.83 -4.24 -5.62
CA VAL A 293 -2.42 -3.39 -6.74
C VAL A 293 -1.96 -4.29 -7.88
N PHE A 294 -2.60 -4.14 -9.03
CA PHE A 294 -2.27 -4.86 -10.24
C PHE A 294 -1.63 -3.87 -11.22
N SER A 295 -0.36 -4.05 -11.52
CA SER A 295 0.30 -3.28 -12.56
C SER A 295 0.56 -4.16 -13.77
N CYS A 296 0.16 -3.69 -14.95
CA CYS A 296 0.53 -4.28 -16.23
C CYS A 296 1.74 -3.53 -16.78
N LEU A 297 2.88 -4.18 -16.84
CA LEU A 297 4.04 -3.68 -17.60
C LEU A 297 4.03 -4.34 -18.97
N LYS A 298 3.74 -3.57 -20.01
CA LYS A 298 4.00 -3.99 -21.39
C LYS A 298 5.48 -3.76 -21.67
N VAL A 299 6.28 -4.81 -21.61
CA VAL A 299 7.67 -4.76 -22.02
C VAL A 299 7.79 -5.57 -23.30
N ASN A 300 7.93 -4.87 -24.44
CA ASN A 300 8.34 -5.39 -25.74
C ASN A 300 7.75 -6.76 -26.10
N ASP A 301 6.46 -6.82 -26.46
CA ASP A 301 5.72 -7.98 -26.99
C ASP A 301 5.89 -9.32 -26.24
N LYS A 302 6.46 -9.33 -25.05
CA LYS A 302 6.62 -10.51 -24.20
C LYS A 302 5.74 -10.42 -22.96
N LYS A 303 4.92 -11.48 -22.78
CA LYS A 303 4.06 -11.88 -21.67
C LYS A 303 3.99 -10.91 -20.48
N TYR A 304 2.76 -10.52 -20.19
CA TYR A 304 2.38 -9.73 -19.01
C TYR A 304 2.79 -10.46 -17.72
N TYR A 305 3.57 -9.81 -16.86
CA TYR A 305 3.84 -10.26 -15.51
C TYR A 305 2.93 -9.48 -14.56
N PHE A 306 2.00 -10.17 -13.92
CA PHE A 306 1.25 -9.60 -12.81
C PHE A 306 2.13 -9.62 -11.56
N HIS A 307 2.56 -8.47 -11.10
CA HIS A 307 3.10 -8.31 -9.76
C HIS A 307 1.95 -7.95 -8.83
N LEU A 308 1.59 -8.88 -7.94
CA LEU A 308 0.83 -8.55 -6.76
C LEU A 308 1.81 -7.84 -5.81
N SER A 309 1.90 -6.52 -5.87
CA SER A 309 2.59 -5.77 -4.84
C SER A 309 1.58 -5.47 -3.74
N GLN A 310 1.83 -5.99 -2.55
CA GLN A 310 1.14 -5.52 -1.35
C GLN A 310 1.68 -4.12 -1.04
N THR A 311 1.16 -3.14 -1.72
CA THR A 311 1.38 -1.74 -1.34
C THR A 311 0.35 -1.40 -0.29
N THR A 312 0.80 -1.06 0.90
CA THR A 312 -0.02 -0.35 1.87
C THR A 312 -0.43 0.95 1.21
N ILE A 313 -1.72 1.09 0.88
CA ILE A 313 -2.24 2.36 0.38
C ILE A 313 -2.36 3.26 1.61
N PHE A 314 -1.57 4.31 1.63
CA PHE A 314 -1.75 5.39 2.58
C PHE A 314 -2.95 6.21 2.12
N GLY A 315 -4.02 6.20 2.92
CA GLY A 315 -5.14 7.12 2.80
C GLY A 315 -4.80 8.46 3.46
#